data_293b36fec6bc26908b75c3f86c6635e8
#
_entry.id   293b36fec6bc26908b75c3f86c6635e8
#
_cell.length_a   1.000
_cell.length_b   1.000
_cell.length_c   1.000
_cell.angle_alpha   90.00
_cell.angle_beta   90.00
_cell.angle_gamma   90.00
#
_symmetry.space_group_name_H-M   'P 1'
#
loop_
_entity.id
_entity.type
_entity.pdbx_description
1 polymer ?
#
loop_
_entity_poly.entity_id
_entity_poly.type
_entity_poly.pdbx_seq_one_letter_code
_entity_poly.pdbx_strand_id
1 'polypeptide(L)'
;TLAKDYPDVEFYAWDVVNEAASDAGTIRDAGSNNEVNGQSAWVKVYGDQSYIPLAFEFAKKYAPAGCKLFYNDYNEYSPNKQAYIISDILKPLVEKNLIDGVGMQSHISMSYPTIDLYKSAMQQYADLGLEVQVTELDISEKSNEYADQLALALEDFMKNQ
;
A
#
# COMPACT_ATOMS: atom_id res chain seq x y z
N THR A 1 -9.94 -16.45 -18.59
CA THR A 1 -9.52 -15.75 -17.34
C THR A 1 -8.18 -16.32 -16.89
N LEU A 2 -7.37 -15.55 -16.16
CA LEU A 2 -6.04 -15.98 -15.70
C LEU A 2 -6.10 -17.36 -15.00
N ALA A 3 -7.01 -17.57 -14.06
CA ALA A 3 -7.15 -18.84 -13.37
C ALA A 3 -7.55 -20.00 -14.29
N LYS A 4 -8.25 -19.74 -15.42
CA LYS A 4 -8.60 -20.77 -16.40
C LYS A 4 -7.41 -21.05 -17.34
N ASP A 5 -6.67 -20.02 -17.70
CA ASP A 5 -5.56 -20.12 -18.65
C ASP A 5 -4.28 -20.66 -17.98
N TYR A 6 -4.18 -20.50 -16.65
CA TYR A 6 -3.06 -20.95 -15.81
C TYR A 6 -3.58 -21.70 -14.57
N PRO A 7 -4.15 -22.92 -14.74
CA PRO A 7 -4.80 -23.64 -13.65
C PRO A 7 -3.84 -24.13 -12.56
N ASP A 8 -2.55 -24.22 -12.85
CA ASP A 8 -1.51 -24.65 -11.92
C ASP A 8 -0.84 -23.50 -11.17
N VAL A 9 -1.30 -22.24 -11.41
CA VAL A 9 -0.78 -21.04 -10.74
C VAL A 9 -1.74 -20.61 -9.65
N GLU A 10 -1.23 -20.55 -8.42
CA GLU A 10 -1.95 -19.97 -7.30
C GLU A 10 -1.80 -18.44 -7.31
N PHE A 11 -2.93 -17.75 -7.43
CA PHE A 11 -2.97 -16.29 -7.32
C PHE A 11 -3.20 -15.92 -5.85
N TYR A 12 -2.13 -15.66 -5.14
CA TYR A 12 -2.15 -15.37 -3.71
C TYR A 12 -2.81 -14.03 -3.39
N ALA A 13 -2.41 -12.97 -4.07
CA ALA A 13 -2.92 -11.62 -3.84
C ALA A 13 -2.86 -10.75 -5.11
N TRP A 14 -3.66 -9.70 -5.12
CA TRP A 14 -3.64 -8.62 -6.11
C TRP A 14 -3.52 -7.26 -5.42
N ASP A 15 -2.61 -6.42 -5.89
CA ASP A 15 -2.60 -4.99 -5.62
C ASP A 15 -3.66 -4.32 -6.52
N VAL A 16 -4.89 -4.24 -5.99
CA VAL A 16 -6.06 -3.80 -6.75
C VAL A 16 -5.94 -2.33 -7.14
N VAL A 17 -5.46 -1.52 -6.19
CA VAL A 17 -5.15 -0.10 -6.39
C VAL A 17 -3.77 0.18 -5.83
N ASN A 18 -2.94 0.80 -6.66
CA ASN A 18 -1.57 1.17 -6.33
C ASN A 18 -1.42 2.69 -6.33
N GLU A 19 -0.80 3.22 -5.27
CA GLU A 19 -0.33 4.61 -5.19
C GLU A 19 -1.42 5.68 -5.44
N ALA A 20 -2.58 5.52 -4.86
CA ALA A 20 -3.67 6.48 -5.02
C ALA A 20 -3.53 7.74 -4.13
N ALA A 21 -2.72 7.67 -3.07
CA ALA A 21 -2.47 8.79 -2.18
C ALA A 21 -1.26 9.62 -2.63
N SER A 22 -1.35 10.94 -2.49
CA SER A 22 -0.22 11.85 -2.65
C SER A 22 0.58 11.98 -1.36
N ASP A 23 1.83 12.41 -1.46
CA ASP A 23 2.67 12.67 -0.27
C ASP A 23 2.13 13.82 0.61
N ALA A 24 1.26 14.66 0.06
CA ALA A 24 0.59 15.71 0.82
C ALA A 24 -0.57 15.19 1.71
N GLY A 25 -0.93 13.90 1.60
CA GLY A 25 -2.06 13.33 2.33
C GLY A 25 -3.41 13.67 1.70
N THR A 26 -3.50 13.56 0.39
CA THR A 26 -4.73 13.72 -0.40
C THR A 26 -4.75 12.68 -1.51
N ILE A 27 -5.88 12.57 -2.24
CA ILE A 27 -5.89 11.80 -3.48
C ILE A 27 -4.86 12.35 -4.48
N ARG A 28 -4.22 11.49 -5.26
CA ARG A 28 -3.44 11.93 -6.42
C ARG A 28 -4.33 12.63 -7.41
N ASP A 29 -4.17 13.94 -7.52
CA ASP A 29 -5.01 14.79 -8.35
C ASP A 29 -4.53 14.78 -9.81
N ALA A 30 -5.48 14.73 -10.73
CA ALA A 30 -5.24 14.92 -12.16
C ALA A 30 -4.76 16.33 -12.54
N GLY A 31 -4.98 17.31 -11.65
CA GLY A 31 -4.65 18.72 -11.87
C GLY A 31 -3.25 19.14 -11.37
N SER A 32 -2.52 18.26 -10.71
CA SER A 32 -1.19 18.59 -10.19
C SER A 32 -0.18 18.69 -11.34
N ASN A 33 0.51 19.82 -11.40
CA ASN A 33 1.65 20.02 -12.33
C ASN A 33 2.92 19.28 -11.91
N ASN A 34 2.87 18.50 -10.85
CA ASN A 34 3.98 17.67 -10.41
C ASN A 34 3.96 16.35 -11.18
N GLU A 35 4.75 16.28 -12.23
CA GLU A 35 4.80 15.16 -13.17
C GLU A 35 5.17 13.83 -12.52
N VAL A 36 5.82 13.85 -11.36
CA VAL A 36 6.31 12.62 -10.72
C VAL A 36 5.27 12.04 -9.73
N ASN A 37 4.54 12.87 -8.99
CA ASN A 37 3.72 12.41 -7.85
C ASN A 37 2.25 12.84 -7.88
N GLY A 38 1.78 13.52 -8.92
CA GLY A 38 0.55 14.26 -8.81
C GLY A 38 -0.57 13.91 -9.79
N GLN A 39 -0.31 13.13 -10.82
CA GLN A 39 -1.35 12.90 -11.83
C GLN A 39 -1.91 11.47 -11.78
N SER A 40 -3.20 11.35 -11.50
CA SER A 40 -3.94 10.10 -11.63
C SER A 40 -4.86 10.15 -12.86
N ALA A 41 -4.63 9.25 -13.83
CA ALA A 41 -5.52 9.07 -14.96
C ALA A 41 -6.95 8.66 -14.52
N TRP A 42 -7.05 7.94 -13.41
CA TRP A 42 -8.31 7.52 -12.82
C TRP A 42 -9.10 8.71 -12.27
N VAL A 43 -8.46 9.60 -11.51
CA VAL A 43 -9.10 10.84 -11.02
C VAL A 43 -9.51 11.73 -12.18
N LYS A 44 -8.72 11.79 -13.27
CA LYS A 44 -9.10 12.53 -14.47
C LYS A 44 -10.39 12.01 -15.10
N VAL A 45 -10.64 10.71 -15.06
CA VAL A 45 -11.82 10.06 -15.64
C VAL A 45 -13.03 10.17 -14.70
N TYR A 46 -12.84 9.91 -13.41
CA TYR A 46 -13.91 9.82 -12.41
C TYR A 46 -14.20 11.15 -11.71
N GLY A 47 -13.28 12.11 -11.75
CA GLY A 47 -13.38 13.40 -11.06
C GLY A 47 -12.94 13.37 -9.60
N ASP A 48 -12.91 12.19 -8.98
CA ASP A 48 -12.56 11.99 -7.57
C ASP A 48 -12.03 10.56 -7.30
N GLN A 49 -11.99 10.17 -6.04
CA GLN A 49 -11.52 8.86 -5.58
C GLN A 49 -12.53 7.70 -5.70
N SER A 50 -13.71 7.94 -6.28
CA SER A 50 -14.79 6.95 -6.36
C SER A 50 -14.42 5.71 -7.18
N TYR A 51 -13.38 5.78 -8.00
CA TYR A 51 -12.85 4.63 -8.72
C TYR A 51 -12.26 3.56 -7.78
N ILE A 52 -11.77 3.94 -6.58
CA ILE A 52 -11.10 3.01 -5.65
C ILE A 52 -12.07 1.92 -5.19
N PRO A 53 -13.21 2.22 -4.52
CA PRO A 53 -14.14 1.17 -4.14
C PRO A 53 -14.69 0.39 -5.33
N LEU A 54 -14.90 1.04 -6.47
CA LEU A 54 -15.35 0.36 -7.68
C LEU A 54 -14.32 -0.67 -8.18
N ALA A 55 -13.03 -0.34 -8.16
CA ALA A 55 -11.97 -1.28 -8.53
C ALA A 55 -11.97 -2.51 -7.60
N PHE A 56 -12.12 -2.31 -6.30
CA PHE A 56 -12.21 -3.40 -5.32
C PHE A 56 -13.49 -4.24 -5.50
N GLU A 57 -14.63 -3.64 -5.81
CA GLU A 57 -15.86 -4.37 -6.13
C GLU A 57 -15.68 -5.28 -7.36
N PHE A 58 -15.02 -4.79 -8.41
CA PHE A 58 -14.68 -5.61 -9.56
C PHE A 58 -13.67 -6.71 -9.22
N ALA A 59 -12.63 -6.38 -8.46
CA ALA A 59 -11.66 -7.38 -8.02
C ALA A 59 -12.33 -8.48 -7.17
N LYS A 60 -13.16 -8.12 -6.21
CA LYS A 60 -13.93 -9.08 -5.40
C LYS A 60 -14.78 -10.03 -6.23
N LYS A 61 -15.31 -9.53 -7.35
CA LYS A 61 -16.15 -10.33 -8.27
C LYS A 61 -15.37 -11.25 -9.18
N TYR A 62 -14.16 -10.84 -9.62
CA TYR A 62 -13.46 -11.51 -10.71
C TYR A 62 -12.11 -12.11 -10.33
N ALA A 63 -11.57 -11.81 -9.15
CA ALA A 63 -10.36 -12.44 -8.66
C ALA A 63 -10.54 -13.95 -8.50
N PRO A 64 -9.49 -14.74 -8.67
CA PRO A 64 -9.51 -16.17 -8.35
C PRO A 64 -9.93 -16.41 -6.90
N ALA A 65 -10.56 -17.56 -6.65
CA ALA A 65 -10.95 -17.94 -5.30
C ALA A 65 -9.72 -18.01 -4.39
N GLY A 66 -9.78 -17.38 -3.22
CA GLY A 66 -8.68 -17.33 -2.27
C GLY A 66 -7.68 -16.21 -2.52
N CYS A 67 -7.77 -15.50 -3.65
CA CYS A 67 -6.89 -14.35 -3.93
C CYS A 67 -7.26 -13.17 -3.02
N LYS A 68 -6.29 -12.69 -2.25
CA LYS A 68 -6.44 -11.54 -1.35
C LYS A 68 -6.34 -10.23 -2.12
N LEU A 69 -7.06 -9.22 -1.67
CA LEU A 69 -7.16 -7.93 -2.32
C LEU A 69 -6.47 -6.85 -1.47
N PHE A 70 -5.44 -6.22 -2.02
CA PHE A 70 -4.59 -5.27 -1.34
C PHE A 70 -4.69 -3.87 -1.95
N TYR A 71 -4.51 -2.87 -1.09
CA TYR A 71 -4.09 -1.53 -1.46
C TYR A 71 -2.59 -1.41 -1.23
N ASN A 72 -1.82 -0.91 -2.19
CA ASN A 72 -0.37 -0.79 -2.12
C ASN A 72 0.07 0.66 -2.31
N ASP A 73 1.01 1.16 -1.48
CA ASP A 73 1.51 2.54 -1.62
C ASP A 73 2.93 2.68 -1.04
N TYR A 74 3.61 3.77 -1.42
CA TYR A 74 4.92 4.17 -0.89
C TYR A 74 4.77 5.33 0.12
N ASN A 75 5.79 5.60 0.91
CA ASN A 75 5.78 6.60 1.99
C ASN A 75 4.55 6.47 2.92
N GLU A 76 3.98 5.30 2.99
CA GLU A 76 2.78 4.92 3.73
C GLU A 76 2.92 5.06 5.24
N TYR A 77 4.14 5.23 5.71
CA TYR A 77 4.49 5.56 7.10
C TYR A 77 4.52 7.07 7.38
N SER A 78 4.44 7.92 6.35
CA SER A 78 4.45 9.38 6.52
C SER A 78 3.13 9.85 7.13
N PRO A 79 3.14 10.61 8.24
CA PRO A 79 1.93 10.81 9.07
C PRO A 79 0.71 11.35 8.30
N ASN A 80 0.89 12.37 7.46
CA ASN A 80 -0.22 12.95 6.71
C ASN A 80 -0.77 11.99 5.65
N LYS A 81 0.13 11.33 4.91
CA LYS A 81 -0.25 10.35 3.90
C LYS A 81 -0.92 9.14 4.53
N GLN A 82 -0.35 8.62 5.62
CA GLN A 82 -0.93 7.52 6.36
C GLN A 82 -2.33 7.84 6.90
N ALA A 83 -2.51 9.02 7.50
CA ALA A 83 -3.81 9.43 8.00
C ALA A 83 -4.88 9.45 6.89
N TYR A 84 -4.53 9.96 5.71
CA TYR A 84 -5.41 9.95 4.54
C TYR A 84 -5.68 8.52 4.03
N ILE A 85 -4.64 7.69 3.89
CA ILE A 85 -4.82 6.28 3.48
C ILE A 85 -5.78 5.58 4.42
N ILE A 86 -5.62 5.74 5.73
CA ILE A 86 -6.47 5.09 6.73
C ILE A 86 -7.91 5.62 6.65
N SER A 87 -8.11 6.95 6.66
CA SER A 87 -9.45 7.55 6.78
C SER A 87 -10.26 7.49 5.49
N ASP A 88 -9.61 7.74 4.35
CA ASP A 88 -10.31 8.00 3.10
C ASP A 88 -10.27 6.83 2.12
N ILE A 89 -9.30 5.91 2.30
CA ILE A 89 -9.17 4.73 1.44
C ILE A 89 -9.53 3.45 2.20
N LEU A 90 -8.80 3.13 3.27
CA LEU A 90 -8.91 1.80 3.90
C LEU A 90 -10.20 1.62 4.69
N LYS A 91 -10.56 2.55 5.57
CA LYS A 91 -11.78 2.43 6.39
C LYS A 91 -13.04 2.22 5.55
N PRO A 92 -13.30 2.99 4.47
CA PRO A 92 -14.46 2.75 3.60
C PRO A 92 -14.46 1.36 2.93
N LEU A 93 -13.28 0.82 2.61
CA LEU A 93 -13.13 -0.51 2.02
C LEU A 93 -13.34 -1.62 3.07
N VAL A 94 -12.82 -1.44 4.28
CA VAL A 94 -13.02 -2.36 5.41
C VAL A 94 -14.51 -2.43 5.79
N GLU A 95 -15.19 -1.29 5.93
CA GLU A 95 -16.61 -1.22 6.24
C GLU A 95 -17.48 -1.97 5.23
N LYS A 96 -17.07 -1.97 3.96
CA LYS A 96 -17.73 -2.71 2.87
C LYS A 96 -17.24 -4.15 2.69
N ASN A 97 -16.27 -4.60 3.49
CA ASN A 97 -15.65 -5.93 3.38
C ASN A 97 -15.07 -6.19 1.96
N LEU A 98 -14.41 -5.20 1.39
CA LEU A 98 -13.85 -5.24 0.03
C LEU A 98 -12.35 -5.47 -0.02
N ILE A 99 -11.62 -5.29 1.09
CA ILE A 99 -10.16 -5.34 1.17
C ILE A 99 -9.72 -6.37 2.20
N ASP A 100 -8.60 -7.04 1.93
CA ASP A 100 -8.02 -8.04 2.82
C ASP A 100 -6.72 -7.54 3.46
N GLY A 101 -6.00 -6.63 2.80
CA GLY A 101 -4.72 -6.16 3.32
C GLY A 101 -4.20 -4.86 2.71
N VAL A 102 -3.08 -4.42 3.27
CA VAL A 102 -2.32 -3.25 2.79
C VAL A 102 -0.87 -3.64 2.52
N GLY A 103 -0.38 -3.26 1.36
CA GLY A 103 1.01 -3.38 0.97
C GLY A 103 1.77 -2.09 1.30
N MET A 104 2.82 -2.24 2.08
CA MET A 104 3.79 -1.20 2.36
C MET A 104 4.96 -1.39 1.39
N GLN A 105 5.09 -0.52 0.38
CA GLN A 105 6.18 -0.64 -0.61
C GLN A 105 7.56 -0.58 0.06
N SER A 106 7.67 0.27 1.08
CA SER A 106 8.89 0.34 1.90
C SER A 106 10.12 0.79 1.12
N HIS A 107 9.96 1.75 0.22
CA HIS A 107 11.07 2.51 -0.36
C HIS A 107 11.61 3.47 0.70
N ILE A 108 12.59 3.01 1.47
CA ILE A 108 13.09 3.72 2.63
C ILE A 108 14.52 4.23 2.43
N SER A 109 14.91 5.20 3.24
CA SER A 109 16.29 5.64 3.30
C SER A 109 16.90 5.30 4.67
N MET A 110 18.20 5.42 4.76
CA MET A 110 18.93 5.20 6.00
C MET A 110 18.59 6.16 7.13
N SER A 111 18.05 7.32 6.81
CA SER A 111 17.69 8.35 7.77
C SER A 111 16.19 8.48 8.01
N TYR A 112 15.38 7.84 7.15
CA TYR A 112 13.92 7.96 7.24
C TYR A 112 13.22 6.79 6.52
N PRO A 113 12.16 6.22 7.14
CA PRO A 113 11.59 6.56 8.45
C PRO A 113 12.47 6.10 9.63
N THR A 114 12.19 6.60 10.83
CA THR A 114 12.71 5.95 12.04
C THR A 114 12.02 4.60 12.23
N ILE A 115 12.69 3.65 12.91
CA ILE A 115 12.13 2.33 13.20
C ILE A 115 10.81 2.44 13.95
N ASP A 116 10.71 3.34 14.94
CA ASP A 116 9.50 3.53 15.73
C ASP A 116 8.34 4.08 14.89
N LEU A 117 8.64 4.99 13.97
CA LEU A 117 7.63 5.51 13.02
C LEU A 117 7.10 4.40 12.11
N TYR A 118 8.01 3.59 11.56
CA TYR A 118 7.66 2.48 10.68
C TYR A 118 6.83 1.42 11.40
N LYS A 119 7.26 0.99 12.60
CA LYS A 119 6.51 0.04 13.45
C LYS A 119 5.12 0.59 13.81
N SER A 120 5.04 1.87 14.21
CA SER A 120 3.77 2.52 14.51
C SER A 120 2.83 2.53 13.29
N ALA A 121 3.37 2.76 12.10
CA ALA A 121 2.59 2.72 10.88
C ALA A 121 2.02 1.32 10.61
N MET A 122 2.85 0.29 10.67
CA MET A 122 2.42 -1.10 10.52
C MET A 122 1.31 -1.46 11.52
N GLN A 123 1.49 -1.09 12.80
CA GLN A 123 0.50 -1.39 13.83
C GLN A 123 -0.84 -0.72 13.55
N GLN A 124 -0.84 0.54 13.09
CA GLN A 124 -2.09 1.24 12.77
C GLN A 124 -2.86 0.58 11.62
N TYR A 125 -2.17 0.02 10.62
CA TYR A 125 -2.81 -0.76 9.57
C TYR A 125 -3.35 -2.10 10.09
N ALA A 126 -2.58 -2.79 10.91
CA ALA A 126 -3.00 -4.04 11.55
C ALA A 126 -4.22 -3.84 12.48
N ASP A 127 -4.30 -2.72 13.18
CA ASP A 127 -5.44 -2.37 14.05
C ASP A 127 -6.76 -2.19 13.29
N LEU A 128 -6.72 -2.03 11.96
CA LEU A 128 -7.91 -2.07 11.10
C LEU A 128 -8.41 -3.50 10.82
N GLY A 129 -7.68 -4.52 11.27
CA GLY A 129 -7.95 -5.93 10.97
C GLY A 129 -7.43 -6.34 9.59
N LEU A 130 -6.53 -5.57 8.99
CA LEU A 130 -5.93 -5.84 7.68
C LEU A 130 -4.63 -6.64 7.83
N GLU A 131 -4.38 -7.51 6.86
CA GLU A 131 -3.04 -8.08 6.66
C GLU A 131 -2.09 -6.98 6.18
N VAL A 132 -0.88 -6.92 6.76
CA VAL A 132 0.15 -5.95 6.38
C VAL A 132 1.32 -6.68 5.73
N GLN A 133 1.67 -6.29 4.53
CA GLN A 133 2.79 -6.87 3.78
C GLN A 133 3.80 -5.80 3.38
N VAL A 134 5.08 -6.15 3.43
CA VAL A 134 6.17 -5.38 2.82
C VAL A 134 6.32 -5.90 1.39
N THR A 135 6.09 -5.04 0.41
CA THR A 135 5.91 -5.47 -0.99
C THR A 135 7.11 -5.20 -1.89
N GLU A 136 7.87 -4.12 -1.64
CA GLU A 136 8.88 -3.63 -2.59
C GLU A 136 10.17 -3.15 -1.89
N LEU A 137 10.48 -3.67 -0.70
CA LEU A 137 11.54 -3.17 0.17
C LEU A 137 12.84 -2.86 -0.59
N ASP A 138 13.21 -1.60 -0.59
CA ASP A 138 14.56 -1.16 -0.90
C ASP A 138 15.04 -0.10 0.09
N ILE A 139 16.35 0.01 0.21
CA ILE A 139 17.02 0.94 1.14
C ILE A 139 18.01 1.78 0.36
N SER A 140 17.70 3.05 0.16
CA SER A 140 18.58 3.99 -0.55
C SER A 140 19.55 4.64 0.41
N GLU A 141 20.86 4.48 0.17
CA GLU A 141 21.89 5.14 0.95
C GLU A 141 23.24 5.28 0.26
N LYS A 142 24.02 6.20 0.83
CA LYS A 142 25.40 6.51 0.43
C LYS A 142 26.46 5.83 1.32
N SER A 143 26.08 5.16 2.42
CA SER A 143 27.03 4.45 3.29
C SER A 143 26.47 3.09 3.75
N ASN A 144 27.28 2.03 3.61
CA ASN A 144 26.88 0.63 3.85
C ASN A 144 26.65 0.28 5.33
N GLU A 145 27.27 0.98 6.27
CA GLU A 145 27.30 0.58 7.69
C GLU A 145 25.93 0.66 8.38
N TYR A 146 25.09 1.57 7.94
CA TYR A 146 23.76 1.78 8.54
C TYR A 146 22.70 0.91 7.84
N ALA A 147 22.90 0.55 6.56
CA ALA A 147 22.03 -0.36 5.83
C ALA A 147 21.95 -1.72 6.54
N ASP A 148 23.08 -2.24 6.99
CA ASP A 148 23.17 -3.49 7.71
C ASP A 148 22.41 -3.44 9.06
N GLN A 149 22.49 -2.32 9.80
CA GLN A 149 21.79 -2.16 11.07
C GLN A 149 20.27 -2.07 10.89
N LEU A 150 19.80 -1.39 9.86
CA LEU A 150 18.37 -1.29 9.57
C LEU A 150 17.81 -2.62 9.06
N ALA A 151 18.55 -3.31 8.19
CA ALA A 151 18.18 -4.64 7.71
C ALA A 151 18.03 -5.63 8.87
N LEU A 152 18.98 -5.64 9.81
CA LEU A 152 18.91 -6.47 11.02
C LEU A 152 17.72 -6.11 11.90
N ALA A 153 17.41 -4.82 12.07
CA ALA A 153 16.28 -4.38 12.88
C ALA A 153 14.92 -4.75 12.27
N LEU A 154 14.80 -4.68 10.94
CA LEU A 154 13.61 -5.11 10.22
C LEU A 154 13.47 -6.64 10.25
N GLU A 155 14.55 -7.38 10.08
CA GLU A 155 14.56 -8.84 10.18
C GLU A 155 14.12 -9.32 11.57
N ASP A 156 14.63 -8.68 12.63
CA ASP A 156 14.23 -8.99 14.00
C ASP A 156 12.74 -8.68 14.25
N PHE A 157 12.26 -7.57 13.73
CA PHE A 157 10.84 -7.21 13.82
C PHE A 157 9.96 -8.25 13.12
N MET A 158 10.32 -8.65 11.89
CA MET A 158 9.54 -9.62 11.11
C MET A 158 9.53 -11.03 11.73
N LYS A 159 10.59 -11.42 12.45
CA LYS A 159 10.65 -12.73 13.14
C LYS A 159 9.83 -12.77 14.43
N ASN A 160 9.47 -11.62 14.99
CA ASN A 160 8.78 -11.51 16.28
C ASN A 160 7.28 -11.16 16.11
N GLN A 161 6.74 -11.18 14.88
CA GLN A 161 5.31 -11.13 14.59
C GLN A 161 4.75 -12.54 14.43
#